data_3fe8c924cc45be3a95fdd8f261cc825c
#
_entry.id   3fe8c924cc45be3a95fdd8f261cc825c
#
_cell.length_a   1.000
_cell.length_b   1.000
_cell.length_c   1.000
_cell.angle_alpha   90.00
_cell.angle_beta   90.00
_cell.angle_gamma   90.00
#
_symmetry.space_group_name_H-M   'P 1'
#
loop_
_entity.id
_entity.type
_entity.pdbx_description
1 polymer ?
#
loop_
_entity_poly.entity_id
_entity_poly.type
_entity_poly.pdbx_seq_one_letter_code
_entity_poly.pdbx_strand_id
1 'polypeptide(L)'
;MDVLIPEDDSVRLLSLMREELDYKKLYEAYSQNGRNPAVPPKILFKILIYSYMNDIWSSRKIELACKRDVNFMWLLEGFKTPDHNTIARFRTGRLEPILDDLFNQFIVKLYENNELELKNLFIDGTKIEANANKYTFVWKKQ
;
A
#
# COMPACT_ATOMS: atom_id res chain seq x y z
N MET A 1 8.15 -15.73 12.36
CA MET A 1 8.50 -14.40 11.82
C MET A 1 8.14 -13.24 12.72
N ASP A 2 7.06 -13.33 13.45
CA ASP A 2 6.70 -12.25 14.38
C ASP A 2 7.82 -11.92 15.35
N VAL A 3 8.53 -12.92 15.81
CA VAL A 3 9.62 -12.75 16.77
C VAL A 3 10.79 -11.95 16.17
N LEU A 4 10.95 -11.99 14.86
CA LEU A 4 12.06 -11.34 14.19
C LEU A 4 11.80 -9.86 13.87
N ILE A 5 10.57 -9.42 13.96
CA ILE A 5 10.20 -8.05 13.63
C ILE A 5 9.90 -7.29 14.91
N PRO A 6 10.63 -6.19 15.18
CA PRO A 6 10.36 -5.38 16.36
C PRO A 6 8.91 -4.89 16.42
N GLU A 7 8.41 -4.69 17.62
CA GLU A 7 7.03 -4.26 17.79
C GLU A 7 6.77 -2.85 17.25
N ASP A 8 7.79 -2.03 17.23
CA ASP A 8 7.70 -0.66 16.73
C ASP A 8 8.07 -0.52 15.26
N ASP A 9 8.25 -1.63 14.55
CA ASP A 9 8.59 -1.56 13.13
C ASP A 9 7.39 -1.01 12.33
N SER A 10 7.71 -0.16 11.37
CA SER A 10 6.70 0.48 10.52
C SER A 10 5.82 -0.52 9.78
N VAL A 11 6.32 -1.73 9.53
CA VAL A 11 5.53 -2.73 8.83
C VAL A 11 4.32 -3.18 9.66
N ARG A 12 4.45 -3.18 10.98
CA ARG A 12 3.32 -3.54 11.84
C ARG A 12 2.25 -2.47 11.83
N LEU A 13 2.68 -1.21 11.89
CA LEU A 13 1.74 -0.10 11.81
C LEU A 13 1.00 -0.12 10.48
N LEU A 14 1.72 -0.30 9.39
CA LEU A 14 1.13 -0.38 8.07
C LEU A 14 0.09 -1.50 7.99
N SER A 15 0.40 -2.66 8.55
CA SER A 15 -0.51 -3.79 8.54
C SER A 15 -1.81 -3.49 9.29
N LEU A 16 -1.70 -2.82 10.44
CA LEU A 16 -2.88 -2.44 11.21
C LEU A 16 -3.74 -1.44 10.45
N MET A 17 -3.11 -0.41 9.92
CA MET A 17 -3.84 0.63 9.20
C MET A 17 -4.56 0.08 7.98
N ARG A 18 -3.94 -0.85 7.30
CA ARG A 18 -4.54 -1.49 6.15
C ARG A 18 -5.86 -2.19 6.48
N GLU A 19 -5.97 -2.77 7.68
CA GLU A 19 -7.18 -3.49 8.06
C GLU A 19 -8.40 -2.58 8.18
N GLU A 20 -8.17 -1.30 8.35
CA GLU A 20 -9.25 -0.32 8.52
C GLU A 20 -9.73 0.30 7.21
N LEU A 21 -9.08 0.01 6.10
CA LEU A 21 -9.45 0.59 4.82
C LEU A 21 -10.61 -0.18 4.18
N ASP A 22 -11.37 0.53 3.37
CA ASP A 22 -12.46 -0.06 2.60
C ASP A 22 -11.94 -0.51 1.24
N TYR A 23 -11.88 -1.81 1.03
CA TYR A 23 -11.36 -2.41 -0.19
C TYR A 23 -12.44 -2.81 -1.17
N LYS A 24 -13.68 -2.39 -0.95
CA LYS A 24 -14.80 -2.83 -1.77
C LYS A 24 -14.54 -2.64 -3.27
N LYS A 25 -14.09 -1.45 -3.65
CA LYS A 25 -13.83 -1.15 -5.05
C LYS A 25 -12.72 -2.03 -5.63
N LEU A 26 -11.71 -2.32 -4.82
CA LEU A 26 -10.61 -3.19 -5.26
C LEU A 26 -11.09 -4.60 -5.52
N TYR A 27 -11.90 -5.14 -4.62
CA TYR A 27 -12.43 -6.49 -4.80
C TYR A 27 -13.40 -6.57 -5.96
N GLU A 28 -14.15 -5.51 -6.20
CA GLU A 28 -15.03 -5.45 -7.37
C GLU A 28 -14.25 -5.54 -8.68
N ALA A 29 -13.06 -4.97 -8.73
CA ALA A 29 -12.21 -5.04 -9.91
C ALA A 29 -11.80 -6.48 -10.24
N TYR A 30 -11.77 -7.35 -9.25
CA TYR A 30 -11.43 -8.76 -9.45
C TYR A 30 -12.65 -9.62 -9.75
N SER A 31 -13.81 -9.27 -9.22
CA SER A 31 -14.99 -10.11 -9.31
C SER A 31 -15.46 -10.36 -10.74
N GLN A 32 -15.19 -9.43 -11.64
CA GLN A 32 -15.62 -9.53 -13.02
C GLN A 32 -14.90 -10.61 -13.82
N ASN A 33 -13.80 -11.11 -13.32
CA ASN A 33 -12.97 -12.09 -14.04
C ASN A 33 -13.17 -13.52 -13.56
N GLY A 34 -13.98 -13.73 -12.55
CA GLY A 34 -14.34 -15.06 -12.09
C GLY A 34 -13.23 -15.90 -11.51
N ARG A 35 -12.06 -15.32 -11.26
CA ARG A 35 -10.93 -16.05 -10.68
C ARG A 35 -10.50 -15.41 -9.36
N ASN A 36 -10.27 -16.26 -8.39
CA ASN A 36 -9.65 -15.80 -7.14
C ASN A 36 -8.15 -15.62 -7.37
N PRO A 37 -7.60 -14.45 -7.02
CA PRO A 37 -6.17 -14.25 -7.17
C PRO A 37 -5.40 -15.13 -6.19
N ALA A 38 -4.18 -15.53 -6.59
CA ALA A 38 -3.33 -16.36 -5.74
C ALA A 38 -2.94 -15.63 -4.44
N VAL A 39 -2.82 -14.31 -4.51
CA VAL A 39 -2.56 -13.47 -3.35
C VAL A 39 -3.70 -12.47 -3.25
N PRO A 40 -4.34 -12.34 -2.08
CA PRO A 40 -5.46 -11.41 -1.94
C PRO A 40 -5.07 -9.97 -2.31
N PRO A 41 -6.00 -9.24 -2.93
CA PRO A 41 -5.70 -7.86 -3.36
C PRO A 41 -5.24 -6.94 -2.25
N LYS A 42 -5.79 -7.06 -1.05
CA LYS A 42 -5.35 -6.19 0.04
C LYS A 42 -3.93 -6.49 0.50
N ILE A 43 -3.48 -7.74 0.35
CA ILE A 43 -2.09 -8.09 0.66
C ILE A 43 -1.16 -7.50 -0.40
N LEU A 44 -1.56 -7.58 -1.67
CA LEU A 44 -0.78 -6.95 -2.74
C LEU A 44 -0.68 -5.43 -2.55
N PHE A 45 -1.77 -4.80 -2.15
CA PHE A 45 -1.77 -3.37 -1.86
C PHE A 45 -0.80 -3.03 -0.74
N LYS A 46 -0.85 -3.80 0.34
CA LYS A 46 0.03 -3.61 1.49
C LYS A 46 1.51 -3.74 1.09
N ILE A 47 1.81 -4.75 0.28
CA ILE A 47 3.17 -4.96 -0.20
C ILE A 47 3.64 -3.78 -1.05
N LEU A 48 2.78 -3.27 -1.92
CA LEU A 48 3.14 -2.12 -2.73
C LEU A 48 3.42 -0.88 -1.88
N ILE A 49 2.56 -0.60 -0.92
CA ILE A 49 2.76 0.56 -0.06
C ILE A 49 4.07 0.42 0.71
N TYR A 50 4.33 -0.75 1.28
CA TYR A 50 5.56 -0.96 2.03
C TYR A 50 6.80 -0.86 1.14
N SER A 51 6.71 -1.35 -0.09
CA SER A 51 7.83 -1.24 -1.01
C SER A 51 8.13 0.22 -1.35
N TYR A 52 7.10 1.02 -1.56
CA TYR A 52 7.28 2.45 -1.84
C TYR A 52 7.86 3.20 -0.63
N MET A 53 7.46 2.81 0.57
CA MET A 53 8.04 3.37 1.79
C MET A 53 9.53 3.09 1.91
N ASN A 54 10.00 2.04 1.25
CA ASN A 54 11.41 1.64 1.28
C ASN A 54 12.12 1.90 -0.04
N ASP A 55 11.55 2.77 -0.87
CA ASP A 55 12.16 3.16 -2.15
C ASP A 55 12.33 2.00 -3.13
N ILE A 56 11.46 1.03 -3.07
CA ILE A 56 11.47 -0.11 -3.99
C ILE A 56 10.30 0.06 -4.96
N TRP A 57 10.60 0.32 -6.22
CA TRP A 57 9.58 0.66 -7.22
C TRP A 57 9.40 -0.41 -8.30
N SER A 58 10.47 -1.11 -8.63
CA SER A 58 10.45 -2.11 -9.70
C SER A 58 9.70 -3.36 -9.28
N SER A 59 8.82 -3.87 -10.12
CA SER A 59 8.09 -5.11 -9.85
C SER A 59 9.05 -6.28 -9.56
N ARG A 60 10.17 -6.33 -10.28
CA ARG A 60 11.15 -7.39 -10.07
C ARG A 60 11.84 -7.26 -8.72
N LYS A 61 12.14 -6.04 -8.30
CA LYS A 61 12.74 -5.81 -6.99
C LYS A 61 11.74 -6.09 -5.87
N ILE A 62 10.46 -5.80 -6.09
CA ILE A 62 9.43 -6.12 -5.11
C ILE A 62 9.29 -7.64 -4.95
N GLU A 63 9.28 -8.35 -6.06
CA GLU A 63 9.27 -9.82 -6.01
C GLU A 63 10.46 -10.34 -5.22
N LEU A 64 11.64 -9.81 -5.48
CA LEU A 64 12.86 -10.23 -4.79
C LEU A 64 12.78 -9.94 -3.31
N ALA A 65 12.27 -8.76 -2.92
CA ALA A 65 12.10 -8.40 -1.52
C ALA A 65 11.14 -9.37 -0.82
N CYS A 66 10.06 -9.76 -1.47
CA CYS A 66 9.12 -10.73 -0.91
C CYS A 66 9.78 -12.09 -0.64
N LYS A 67 10.82 -12.42 -1.38
CA LYS A 67 11.55 -13.67 -1.21
C LYS A 67 12.64 -13.60 -0.15
N ARG A 68 13.17 -12.42 0.13
CA ARG A 68 14.37 -12.28 0.95
C ARG A 68 14.19 -11.47 2.22
N ASP A 69 13.25 -10.53 2.25
CA ASP A 69 13.09 -9.61 3.36
C ASP A 69 12.03 -10.12 4.32
N VAL A 70 12.38 -10.24 5.58
CA VAL A 70 11.49 -10.76 6.62
C VAL A 70 10.20 -9.94 6.71
N ASN A 71 10.30 -8.63 6.60
CA ASN A 71 9.13 -7.77 6.69
C ASN A 71 8.15 -8.04 5.55
N PHE A 72 8.67 -8.20 4.34
CA PHE A 72 7.82 -8.55 3.19
C PHE A 72 7.22 -9.93 3.33
N MET A 73 8.00 -10.89 3.82
CA MET A 73 7.48 -12.23 4.06
C MET A 73 6.37 -12.22 5.09
N TRP A 74 6.53 -11.41 6.13
CA TRP A 74 5.51 -11.27 7.16
C TRP A 74 4.22 -10.67 6.59
N LEU A 75 4.35 -9.68 5.70
CA LEU A 75 3.20 -9.06 5.06
C LEU A 75 2.43 -10.04 4.17
N LEU A 76 3.08 -11.07 3.66
CA LEU A 76 2.43 -12.07 2.82
C LEU A 76 1.47 -12.98 3.59
N GLU A 77 1.57 -13.02 4.91
CA GLU A 77 0.66 -13.80 5.75
C GLU A 77 0.52 -15.26 5.33
N GLY A 78 1.63 -15.86 4.88
CA GLY A 78 1.64 -17.26 4.47
C GLY A 78 1.30 -17.51 3.02
N PHE A 79 0.90 -16.49 2.28
CA PHE A 79 0.64 -16.65 0.86
C PHE A 79 1.92 -16.73 0.07
N LYS A 80 1.85 -17.37 -1.09
CA LYS A 80 2.99 -17.53 -1.96
C LYS A 80 3.45 -16.16 -2.49
N THR A 81 4.77 -16.00 -2.65
CA THR A 81 5.34 -14.80 -3.24
C THR A 81 4.75 -14.54 -4.63
N PRO A 82 4.16 -13.37 -4.86
CA PRO A 82 3.70 -13.02 -6.20
C PRO A 82 4.88 -12.76 -7.12
N ASP A 83 4.75 -13.15 -8.38
CA ASP A 83 5.80 -12.84 -9.34
C ASP A 83 5.67 -11.39 -9.84
N HIS A 84 6.71 -10.92 -10.52
CA HIS A 84 6.75 -9.53 -10.96
C HIS A 84 5.64 -9.20 -11.97
N ASN A 85 5.19 -10.16 -12.75
CA ASN A 85 4.09 -9.93 -13.70
C ASN A 85 2.77 -9.73 -12.95
N THR A 86 2.54 -10.52 -11.90
CA THR A 86 1.35 -10.38 -11.06
C THR A 86 1.35 -9.01 -10.39
N ILE A 87 2.48 -8.59 -9.87
CA ILE A 87 2.62 -7.28 -9.22
C ILE A 87 2.36 -6.16 -10.22
N ALA A 88 2.95 -6.24 -11.40
CA ALA A 88 2.79 -5.21 -12.42
C ALA A 88 1.33 -5.11 -12.88
N ARG A 89 0.69 -6.23 -13.14
CA ARG A 89 -0.71 -6.25 -13.56
C ARG A 89 -1.64 -5.73 -12.47
N PHE A 90 -1.36 -6.07 -11.23
CA PHE A 90 -2.13 -5.53 -10.12
C PHE A 90 -2.01 -4.01 -10.07
N ARG A 91 -0.79 -3.51 -10.17
CA ARG A 91 -0.52 -2.07 -10.06
C ARG A 91 -1.21 -1.27 -11.15
N THR A 92 -1.10 -1.71 -12.40
CA THR A 92 -1.61 -0.94 -13.54
C THR A 92 -3.06 -1.26 -13.90
N GLY A 93 -3.48 -2.49 -13.70
CA GLY A 93 -4.78 -2.94 -14.14
C GLY A 93 -5.85 -2.92 -13.07
N ARG A 94 -5.50 -3.22 -11.84
CA ARG A 94 -6.49 -3.36 -10.75
C ARG A 94 -6.47 -2.19 -9.80
N LEU A 95 -5.29 -1.78 -9.40
CA LEU A 95 -5.13 -0.77 -8.37
C LEU A 95 -5.22 0.65 -8.90
N GLU A 96 -4.63 0.91 -10.06
CA GLU A 96 -4.53 2.27 -10.58
C GLU A 96 -5.86 3.02 -10.62
N PRO A 97 -6.97 2.41 -11.08
CA PRO A 97 -8.24 3.14 -11.13
C PRO A 97 -8.80 3.55 -9.77
N ILE A 98 -8.38 2.88 -8.71
CA ILE A 98 -8.91 3.14 -7.36
C ILE A 98 -7.83 3.59 -6.39
N LEU A 99 -6.63 3.81 -6.90
CA LEU A 99 -5.48 4.15 -6.07
C LEU A 99 -5.71 5.41 -5.26
N ASP A 100 -6.30 6.42 -5.87
CA ASP A 100 -6.54 7.68 -5.20
C ASP A 100 -7.46 7.50 -3.99
N ASP A 101 -8.50 6.72 -4.15
CA ASP A 101 -9.44 6.45 -3.06
C ASP A 101 -8.73 5.76 -1.89
N LEU A 102 -7.97 4.70 -2.18
CA LEU A 102 -7.26 3.98 -1.14
C LEU A 102 -6.16 4.82 -0.50
N PHE A 103 -5.46 5.59 -1.30
CA PHE A 103 -4.41 6.45 -0.79
C PHE A 103 -4.99 7.52 0.14
N ASN A 104 -6.11 8.11 -0.24
CA ASN A 104 -6.77 9.10 0.60
C ASN A 104 -7.21 8.48 1.93
N GLN A 105 -7.79 7.29 1.90
CA GLN A 105 -8.16 6.58 3.13
C GLN A 105 -6.94 6.35 4.01
N PHE A 106 -5.83 5.92 3.40
CA PHE A 106 -4.60 5.65 4.12
C PHE A 106 -4.08 6.91 4.82
N ILE A 107 -4.04 8.03 4.11
CA ILE A 107 -3.55 9.29 4.66
C ILE A 107 -4.45 9.75 5.83
N VAL A 108 -5.76 9.62 5.68
CA VAL A 108 -6.69 9.99 6.75
C VAL A 108 -6.44 9.14 8.00
N LYS A 109 -6.22 7.84 7.81
CA LYS A 109 -5.93 6.95 8.94
C LYS A 109 -4.62 7.29 9.64
N LEU A 110 -3.60 7.61 8.87
CA LEU A 110 -2.32 8.04 9.45
C LEU A 110 -2.51 9.29 10.29
N TYR A 111 -3.26 10.24 9.78
CA TYR A 111 -3.50 11.48 10.50
C TYR A 111 -4.32 11.24 11.77
N GLU A 112 -5.36 10.42 11.68
CA GLU A 112 -6.21 10.10 12.84
C GLU A 112 -5.45 9.40 13.95
N ASN A 113 -4.40 8.66 13.59
CA ASN A 113 -3.59 7.93 14.56
C ASN A 113 -2.36 8.71 15.00
N ASN A 114 -2.28 9.98 14.65
CA ASN A 114 -1.15 10.87 14.99
C ASN A 114 0.20 10.40 14.46
N GLU A 115 0.19 9.54 13.46
CA GLU A 115 1.41 9.08 12.82
C GLU A 115 1.91 10.04 11.75
N LEU A 116 1.08 11.00 11.39
CA LEU A 116 1.38 11.95 10.35
C LEU A 116 0.82 13.31 10.77
N GLU A 117 1.64 14.33 10.72
CA GLU A 117 1.21 15.69 10.96
C GLU A 117 1.00 16.39 9.62
N LEU A 118 -0.03 17.21 9.54
CA LEU A 118 -0.31 17.94 8.30
C LEU A 118 0.86 18.77 7.83
N LYS A 119 1.58 19.39 8.76
CA LYS A 119 2.73 20.21 8.38
C LYS A 119 3.85 19.36 7.79
N ASN A 120 4.04 18.14 8.27
CA ASN A 120 5.05 17.24 7.72
C ASN A 120 4.66 16.80 6.34
N LEU A 121 3.40 16.49 6.15
CA LEU A 121 2.89 16.14 4.84
C LEU A 121 3.07 17.29 3.86
N PHE A 122 2.83 18.48 4.31
CA PHE A 122 2.97 19.68 3.50
C PHE A 122 4.43 19.94 3.11
N ILE A 123 5.33 19.74 4.05
CA ILE A 123 6.77 19.90 3.83
C ILE A 123 7.29 18.94 2.79
N ASP A 124 6.88 17.70 2.89
CA ASP A 124 7.29 16.70 1.92
C ASP A 124 6.73 16.94 0.58
N GLY A 125 6.06 17.90 0.49
CA GLY A 125 5.55 17.71 -0.60
C GLY A 125 5.05 18.63 -1.47
N THR A 126 5.76 19.39 -1.79
CA THR A 126 5.53 20.04 -3.06
C THR A 126 5.02 19.05 -4.09
N LYS A 127 5.54 17.83 -4.06
CA LYS A 127 5.07 16.76 -4.93
C LYS A 127 3.66 16.30 -4.59
N ILE A 128 3.42 16.08 -3.32
CA ILE A 128 2.12 15.63 -2.86
C ILE A 128 1.07 16.69 -3.12
N GLU A 129 1.43 17.95 -2.88
CA GLU A 129 0.55 19.05 -3.14
C GLU A 129 0.20 19.18 -4.62
N ALA A 130 1.16 19.00 -5.49
CA ALA A 130 0.91 19.04 -6.93
C ALA A 130 -0.06 17.95 -7.35
N ASN A 131 0.06 16.78 -6.78
CA ASN A 131 -0.87 15.70 -7.04
C ASN A 131 -2.24 15.96 -6.43
N ALA A 132 -2.26 16.53 -5.25
CA ALA A 132 -3.48 16.82 -4.53
C ALA A 132 -4.35 17.84 -5.25
N ASN A 133 -3.79 18.67 -6.07
CA ASN A 133 -4.56 19.60 -6.87
C ASN A 133 -5.58 18.90 -7.76
N LYS A 134 -5.28 17.69 -8.15
CA LYS A 134 -6.21 16.89 -8.95
C LYS A 134 -7.37 16.35 -8.12
N TYR A 135 -7.14 16.19 -6.85
CA TYR A 135 -8.06 15.45 -5.97
C TYR A 135 -8.79 16.35 -4.99
N THR A 136 -8.53 17.62 -5.02
CA THR A 136 -9.12 18.58 -4.08
C THR A 136 -8.91 18.17 -2.63
N PHE A 137 -7.76 17.64 -2.32
CA PHE A 137 -7.51 17.06 -1.04
C PHE A 137 -7.06 18.08 -0.01
N VAL A 138 -7.18 17.71 1.27
CA VAL A 138 -6.96 18.64 2.38
C VAL A 138 -5.60 19.29 2.40
N TRP A 139 -4.58 18.56 2.05
CA TRP A 139 -3.22 19.08 2.18
C TRP A 139 -2.90 20.25 1.25
N LYS A 140 -3.59 20.35 0.15
CA LYS A 140 -3.30 21.47 -0.73
C LYS A 140 -3.73 22.81 -0.16
N LYS A 141 -4.49 22.74 0.89
CA LYS A 141 -4.95 23.96 1.56
C LYS A 141 -4.00 24.46 2.62
N GLN A 142 -2.94 23.75 2.82
CA GLN A 142 -1.91 24.17 3.75
C GLN A 142 -1.05 25.27 3.18
#